data_b924b4610ae57f0ed6dc77d4cc00428b
#
_entry.id   b924b4610ae57f0ed6dc77d4cc00428b
#
_cell.length_a   1.000
_cell.length_b   1.000
_cell.length_c   1.000
_cell.angle_alpha   90.00
_cell.angle_beta   90.00
_cell.angle_gamma   90.00
#
_symmetry.space_group_name_H-M   'P 1'
#
loop_
_entity.id
_entity.type
_entity.pdbx_description
1 polymer ?
#
loop_
_entity_poly.entity_id
_entity_poly.type
_entity_poly.pdbx_seq_one_letter_code
_entity_poly.pdbx_strand_id
1 'polypeptide(L)'
;MNKPILKSDLKPATEEVRDLRTTLEWLKAQGDLIETDKEVDPDLEVTGLQKHLDGACPIIFNNVKGKPQHRVLTNLFGDINVINKMFGWSDDADRTRKIAQAFRSPLKPVEISQDEAPCQEEVFENPEDVNEYMVPIRHTTYEPELTVGSGIRCVTGEHFDGGSDLGYNRMNFRWGDVGTFQISPGSHMWQVVSKYYKEDEPVPITMCFGVPPACTLLAGAGFDYVILPQGCDEIGVAGAVQGAPIRLVKARTVDAMALADAEVVLEGYVNPRDRRYETAESEEADVQGRFHFHPEWAGYMGKAYKAPTFHVTAVTTRKRSTKPIIFALGVHTLDDHNIDTTVREAAIF
;
A
#
# COMPACT_ATOMS: atom_id res chain seq x y z
N MET A 1 -7.47 -8.65 36.45
CA MET A 1 -8.24 -9.29 35.36
C MET A 1 -8.94 -8.18 34.58
N ASN A 2 -8.45 -7.83 33.40
CA ASN A 2 -9.11 -6.84 32.55
C ASN A 2 -10.43 -7.44 32.06
N LYS A 3 -11.54 -6.70 32.26
CA LYS A 3 -12.81 -7.08 31.65
C LYS A 3 -12.61 -7.15 30.11
N PRO A 4 -13.15 -8.18 29.44
CA PRO A 4 -13.15 -8.19 27.99
C PRO A 4 -13.90 -6.94 27.52
N ILE A 5 -13.28 -6.13 26.66
CA ILE A 5 -13.91 -4.96 26.08
C ILE A 5 -15.00 -5.48 25.15
N LEU A 6 -16.24 -5.05 25.36
CA LEU A 6 -17.36 -5.45 24.51
C LEU A 6 -17.27 -4.71 23.15
N LYS A 7 -17.78 -5.33 22.06
CA LYS A 7 -17.84 -4.73 20.72
C LYS A 7 -18.42 -3.32 20.68
N SER A 8 -19.29 -2.99 21.62
CA SER A 8 -19.93 -1.68 21.80
C SER A 8 -18.97 -0.56 22.25
N ASP A 9 -17.77 -0.90 22.72
CA ASP A 9 -16.80 0.08 23.21
C ASP A 9 -15.81 0.57 22.12
N LEU A 10 -15.87 -0.02 20.91
CA LEU A 10 -15.14 0.45 19.75
C LEU A 10 -15.83 1.75 19.25
N LYS A 11 -15.22 2.90 19.51
CA LYS A 11 -15.61 4.12 18.81
C LYS A 11 -15.14 3.99 17.36
N PRO A 12 -16.05 4.09 16.38
CA PRO A 12 -15.66 4.15 14.98
C PRO A 12 -14.74 5.34 14.74
N ALA A 13 -13.79 5.20 13.84
CA ALA A 13 -13.21 6.35 13.17
C ALA A 13 -14.35 7.21 12.62
N THR A 14 -14.17 8.52 12.58
CA THR A 14 -15.18 9.40 12.03
C THR A 14 -15.53 8.96 10.61
N GLU A 15 -16.78 9.18 10.14
CA GLU A 15 -17.19 8.75 8.79
C GLU A 15 -16.30 9.33 7.69
N GLU A 16 -15.61 10.43 7.99
CA GLU A 16 -14.68 11.14 7.10
C GLU A 16 -13.34 10.40 6.85
N VAL A 17 -12.98 9.40 7.67
CA VAL A 17 -11.70 8.69 7.55
C VAL A 17 -11.90 7.27 6.98
N ARG A 18 -12.73 7.14 5.94
CA ARG A 18 -13.04 5.84 5.31
C ARG A 18 -12.35 5.61 3.98
N ASP A 19 -11.96 6.67 3.30
CA ASP A 19 -11.11 6.62 2.11
C ASP A 19 -10.09 7.76 2.15
N LEU A 20 -9.15 7.73 1.22
CA LEU A 20 -8.06 8.70 1.22
C LEU A 20 -8.56 10.13 0.96
N ARG A 21 -9.53 10.33 0.06
CA ARG A 21 -10.00 11.68 -0.30
C ARG A 21 -10.78 12.34 0.82
N THR A 22 -11.71 11.62 1.41
CA THR A 22 -12.48 12.12 2.55
C THR A 22 -11.58 12.38 3.76
N THR A 23 -10.53 11.56 3.95
CA THR A 23 -9.50 11.79 4.96
C THR A 23 -8.75 13.10 4.71
N LEU A 24 -8.35 13.38 3.47
CA LEU A 24 -7.65 14.62 3.13
C LEU A 24 -8.56 15.85 3.29
N GLU A 25 -9.84 15.76 2.93
CA GLU A 25 -10.81 16.82 3.16
C GLU A 25 -10.99 17.10 4.66
N TRP A 26 -11.07 16.04 5.45
CA TRP A 26 -11.15 16.14 6.91
C TRP A 26 -9.88 16.79 7.49
N LEU A 27 -8.67 16.34 7.09
CA LEU A 27 -7.41 16.95 7.53
C LEU A 27 -7.32 18.42 7.14
N LYS A 28 -7.74 18.77 5.93
CA LYS A 28 -7.80 20.16 5.48
C LYS A 28 -8.72 21.01 6.36
N ALA A 29 -9.89 20.49 6.71
CA ALA A 29 -10.84 21.17 7.60
C ALA A 29 -10.30 21.36 9.03
N GLN A 30 -9.39 20.46 9.48
CA GLN A 30 -8.71 20.58 10.78
C GLN A 30 -7.49 21.53 10.72
N GLY A 31 -7.03 21.91 9.53
CA GLY A 31 -5.78 22.66 9.35
C GLY A 31 -4.50 21.80 9.40
N ASP A 32 -4.66 20.48 9.28
CA ASP A 32 -3.59 19.49 9.38
C ASP A 32 -3.16 18.98 7.97
N LEU A 33 -3.39 19.74 6.89
CA LEU A 33 -3.00 19.41 5.51
C LEU A 33 -2.36 20.60 4.83
N ILE A 34 -1.19 20.41 4.24
CA ILE A 34 -0.56 21.35 3.31
C ILE A 34 -0.93 20.96 1.87
N GLU A 35 -1.49 21.91 1.10
CA GLU A 35 -1.71 21.74 -0.34
C GLU A 35 -0.81 22.69 -1.13
N THR A 36 -0.27 22.22 -2.24
CA THR A 36 0.54 23.07 -3.13
C THR A 36 0.29 22.73 -4.60
N ASP A 37 0.16 23.80 -5.42
CA ASP A 37 0.10 23.73 -6.88
C ASP A 37 1.47 23.98 -7.54
N LYS A 38 2.51 24.21 -6.73
CA LYS A 38 3.88 24.28 -7.28
C LYS A 38 4.26 22.93 -7.85
N GLU A 39 4.89 22.98 -9.03
CA GLU A 39 5.40 21.76 -9.65
C GLU A 39 6.45 21.11 -8.74
N VAL A 40 6.34 19.80 -8.59
CA VAL A 40 7.29 18.97 -7.86
C VAL A 40 7.83 17.87 -8.78
N ASP A 41 9.13 17.61 -8.70
CA ASP A 41 9.77 16.55 -9.47
C ASP A 41 9.71 15.22 -8.67
N PRO A 42 9.13 14.13 -9.23
CA PRO A 42 9.14 12.82 -8.57
C PRO A 42 10.55 12.21 -8.49
N ASP A 43 11.51 12.74 -9.27
CA ASP A 43 12.92 12.38 -9.18
C ASP A 43 13.60 13.19 -8.07
N LEU A 44 13.66 12.64 -6.86
CA LEU A 44 14.30 13.15 -5.64
C LEU A 44 13.60 14.31 -4.92
N GLU A 45 12.91 15.25 -5.59
CA GLU A 45 12.37 16.43 -4.92
C GLU A 45 11.21 16.08 -3.98
N VAL A 46 10.26 15.22 -4.41
CA VAL A 46 9.17 14.72 -3.55
C VAL A 46 9.75 14.17 -2.26
N THR A 47 10.73 13.29 -2.36
CA THR A 47 11.36 12.65 -1.21
C THR A 47 12.21 13.62 -0.39
N GLY A 48 12.89 14.55 -1.05
CA GLY A 48 13.64 15.60 -0.37
C GLY A 48 12.75 16.47 0.50
N LEU A 49 11.58 16.87 0.00
CA LEU A 49 10.57 17.63 0.75
C LEU A 49 9.94 16.78 1.86
N GLN A 50 9.62 15.51 1.60
CA GLN A 50 9.11 14.57 2.60
C GLN A 50 10.06 14.46 3.79
N LYS A 51 11.36 14.26 3.54
CA LYS A 51 12.39 14.20 4.58
C LYS A 51 12.63 15.52 5.29
N HIS A 52 12.60 16.63 4.56
CA HIS A 52 12.79 17.97 5.15
C HIS A 52 11.66 18.33 6.12
N LEU A 53 10.45 17.86 5.83
CA LEU A 53 9.24 18.11 6.61
C LEU A 53 8.83 16.87 7.44
N ASP A 54 9.76 15.99 7.72
CA ASP A 54 9.53 14.77 8.48
C ASP A 54 8.95 15.08 9.87
N GLY A 55 7.85 14.41 10.22
CA GLY A 55 7.07 14.70 11.43
C GLY A 55 6.14 15.91 11.32
N ALA A 56 6.07 16.56 10.16
CA ALA A 56 5.07 17.59 9.88
C ALA A 56 3.74 16.96 9.41
N CYS A 57 2.75 17.85 9.20
CA CYS A 57 1.47 17.43 8.66
C CYS A 57 1.59 16.92 7.22
N PRO A 58 0.60 16.12 6.77
CA PRO A 58 0.50 15.64 5.39
C PRO A 58 0.62 16.76 4.36
N ILE A 59 1.25 16.43 3.22
CA ILE A 59 1.43 17.36 2.11
C ILE A 59 0.92 16.71 0.85
N ILE A 60 0.03 17.39 0.13
CA ILE A 60 -0.42 16.99 -1.19
C ILE A 60 0.10 17.94 -2.28
N PHE A 61 0.78 17.37 -3.26
CA PHE A 61 1.28 18.03 -4.45
C PHE A 61 0.29 17.85 -5.60
N ASN A 62 -0.37 18.92 -6.02
CA ASN A 62 -1.39 18.90 -7.07
C ASN A 62 -0.81 18.96 -8.49
N ASN A 63 0.49 19.26 -8.63
CA ASN A 63 1.20 19.40 -9.89
C ASN A 63 2.51 18.61 -9.87
N VAL A 64 2.51 17.46 -10.52
CA VAL A 64 3.66 16.55 -10.57
C VAL A 64 4.27 16.62 -11.96
N LYS A 65 5.57 16.91 -12.03
CA LYS A 65 6.33 17.03 -13.29
C LYS A 65 6.20 15.76 -14.13
N GLY A 66 5.81 15.92 -15.37
CA GLY A 66 5.60 14.80 -16.31
C GLY A 66 4.37 13.94 -16.02
N LYS A 67 3.59 14.24 -14.96
CA LYS A 67 2.40 13.47 -14.52
C LYS A 67 1.22 14.39 -14.19
N PRO A 68 0.75 15.23 -15.13
CA PRO A 68 -0.25 16.28 -14.85
C PRO A 68 -1.62 15.74 -14.40
N GLN A 69 -1.87 14.45 -14.64
CA GLN A 69 -3.13 13.77 -14.27
C GLN A 69 -3.06 13.06 -12.91
N HIS A 70 -2.00 13.27 -12.14
CA HIS A 70 -1.83 12.65 -10.83
C HIS A 70 -1.50 13.70 -9.76
N ARG A 71 -1.70 13.31 -8.53
CA ARG A 71 -1.23 14.00 -7.33
C ARG A 71 -0.33 13.08 -6.53
N VAL A 72 0.55 13.64 -5.74
CA VAL A 72 1.39 12.89 -4.80
C VAL A 72 1.12 13.36 -3.39
N LEU A 73 0.94 12.42 -2.47
CA LEU A 73 0.77 12.64 -1.04
C LEU A 73 2.00 12.14 -0.29
N THR A 74 2.44 12.88 0.73
CA THR A 74 3.51 12.48 1.66
C THR A 74 3.10 12.79 3.10
N ASN A 75 3.80 12.20 4.06
CA ASN A 75 3.68 12.47 5.50
C ASN A 75 2.27 12.25 6.10
N LEU A 76 1.43 11.42 5.49
CA LEU A 76 0.09 11.12 6.03
C LEU A 76 0.16 10.51 7.43
N PHE A 77 1.19 9.72 7.68
CA PHE A 77 1.45 9.05 8.95
C PHE A 77 2.70 9.61 9.67
N GLY A 78 3.20 10.77 9.24
CA GLY A 78 4.40 11.39 9.79
C GLY A 78 4.28 11.86 11.24
N ASP A 79 3.07 12.20 11.69
CA ASP A 79 2.79 12.61 13.09
C ASP A 79 1.82 11.64 13.76
N ILE A 80 2.28 11.00 14.83
CA ILE A 80 1.47 10.05 15.61
C ILE A 80 0.20 10.68 16.20
N ASN A 81 0.22 12.00 16.48
CA ASN A 81 -0.97 12.70 16.97
C ASN A 81 -2.02 12.85 15.86
N VAL A 82 -1.59 13.04 14.62
CA VAL A 82 -2.51 13.06 13.46
C VAL A 82 -3.11 11.68 13.26
N ILE A 83 -2.32 10.60 13.39
CA ILE A 83 -2.80 9.22 13.35
C ILE A 83 -3.84 8.97 14.46
N ASN A 84 -3.53 9.36 15.68
CA ASN A 84 -4.46 9.20 16.80
C ASN A 84 -5.78 9.95 16.56
N LYS A 85 -5.72 11.17 16.02
CA LYS A 85 -6.93 11.94 15.64
C LYS A 85 -7.74 11.23 14.54
N MET A 86 -7.09 10.73 13.48
CA MET A 86 -7.77 10.03 12.37
C MET A 86 -8.62 8.87 12.84
N PHE A 87 -8.12 8.10 13.81
CA PHE A 87 -8.81 6.92 14.31
C PHE A 87 -9.53 7.13 15.65
N GLY A 88 -9.59 8.36 16.15
CA GLY A 88 -10.27 8.69 17.40
C GLY A 88 -9.62 8.04 18.63
N TRP A 89 -8.30 7.88 18.63
CA TRP A 89 -7.53 7.37 19.76
C TRP A 89 -7.09 8.50 20.67
N SER A 90 -7.27 8.32 21.99
CA SER A 90 -6.99 9.37 22.96
C SER A 90 -5.48 9.52 23.26
N ASP A 91 -4.74 8.43 23.17
CA ASP A 91 -3.32 8.33 23.48
C ASP A 91 -2.74 7.00 22.95
N ASP A 92 -1.45 6.76 23.15
CA ASP A 92 -0.75 5.56 22.68
C ASP A 92 -1.27 4.27 23.31
N ALA A 93 -1.63 4.32 24.58
CA ALA A 93 -2.20 3.14 25.27
C ALA A 93 -3.60 2.80 24.75
N ASP A 94 -4.41 3.80 24.42
CA ASP A 94 -5.72 3.61 23.79
C ASP A 94 -5.57 3.06 22.39
N ARG A 95 -4.62 3.60 21.58
CA ARG A 95 -4.27 3.11 20.24
C ARG A 95 -3.92 1.62 20.29
N THR A 96 -2.92 1.25 21.09
CA THR A 96 -2.45 -0.13 21.25
C THR A 96 -3.59 -1.06 21.64
N ARG A 97 -4.42 -0.68 22.62
CA ARG A 97 -5.56 -1.48 23.08
C ARG A 97 -6.61 -1.68 22.00
N LYS A 98 -6.96 -0.61 21.25
CA LYS A 98 -7.98 -0.68 20.20
C LYS A 98 -7.53 -1.50 19.00
N ILE A 99 -6.28 -1.38 18.60
CA ILE A 99 -5.72 -2.22 17.54
C ILE A 99 -5.69 -3.69 18.00
N ALA A 100 -5.20 -3.98 19.21
CA ALA A 100 -5.23 -5.33 19.75
C ALA A 100 -6.66 -5.92 19.85
N GLN A 101 -7.65 -5.07 20.08
CA GLN A 101 -9.05 -5.49 20.04
C GLN A 101 -9.54 -5.74 18.61
N ALA A 102 -9.11 -4.96 17.63
CA ALA A 102 -9.45 -5.17 16.22
C ALA A 102 -9.00 -6.56 15.74
N PHE A 103 -7.82 -7.03 16.15
CA PHE A 103 -7.37 -8.41 15.89
C PHE A 103 -8.29 -9.48 16.45
N ARG A 104 -8.91 -9.23 17.61
CA ARG A 104 -9.83 -10.19 18.26
C ARG A 104 -11.25 -10.13 17.73
N SER A 105 -11.59 -9.06 17.03
CA SER A 105 -12.95 -8.80 16.53
C SER A 105 -12.92 -8.09 15.17
N PRO A 106 -12.35 -8.74 14.14
CA PRO A 106 -12.29 -8.15 12.81
C PRO A 106 -13.70 -7.91 12.26
N LEU A 107 -13.87 -6.85 11.48
CA LEU A 107 -15.10 -6.56 10.75
C LEU A 107 -14.98 -7.15 9.34
N LYS A 108 -15.78 -8.18 9.05
CA LYS A 108 -15.76 -8.82 7.74
C LYS A 108 -15.96 -7.79 6.63
N PRO A 109 -15.08 -7.79 5.60
CA PRO A 109 -15.22 -6.89 4.45
C PRO A 109 -16.53 -7.14 3.70
N VAL A 110 -16.97 -6.14 2.94
CA VAL A 110 -18.18 -6.22 2.11
C VAL A 110 -17.80 -6.12 0.63
N GLU A 111 -18.34 -7.01 -0.17
CA GLU A 111 -18.23 -6.92 -1.62
C GLU A 111 -19.27 -5.95 -2.15
N ILE A 112 -18.86 -5.06 -3.06
CA ILE A 112 -19.74 -4.14 -3.79
C ILE A 112 -19.68 -4.43 -5.28
N SER A 113 -20.67 -3.92 -6.02
CA SER A 113 -20.70 -4.06 -7.48
C SER A 113 -19.58 -3.22 -8.12
N GLN A 114 -19.17 -3.64 -9.32
CA GLN A 114 -18.15 -2.94 -10.09
C GLN A 114 -18.56 -1.52 -10.46
N ASP A 115 -19.85 -1.26 -10.64
CA ASP A 115 -20.38 0.05 -10.98
C ASP A 115 -20.38 1.04 -9.79
N GLU A 116 -20.31 0.50 -8.57
CA GLU A 116 -20.24 1.29 -7.34
C GLU A 116 -18.81 1.52 -6.85
N ALA A 117 -17.82 0.85 -7.48
CA ALA A 117 -16.43 0.89 -7.03
C ALA A 117 -15.69 2.13 -7.55
N PRO A 118 -15.27 3.06 -6.68
CA PRO A 118 -14.53 4.26 -7.09
C PRO A 118 -13.25 3.95 -7.88
N CYS A 119 -12.54 2.87 -7.52
CA CYS A 119 -11.31 2.47 -8.21
C CYS A 119 -11.55 1.92 -9.62
N GLN A 120 -12.80 1.74 -10.06
CA GLN A 120 -13.15 1.22 -11.39
C GLN A 120 -13.96 2.21 -12.24
N GLU A 121 -13.89 3.51 -11.92
CA GLU A 121 -14.53 4.56 -12.73
C GLU A 121 -13.95 4.67 -14.14
N GLU A 122 -12.67 4.35 -14.33
CA GLU A 122 -11.99 4.20 -15.62
C GLU A 122 -11.21 2.89 -15.65
N VAL A 123 -11.23 2.19 -16.80
CA VAL A 123 -10.60 0.87 -16.98
C VAL A 123 -9.75 0.90 -18.25
N PHE A 124 -8.50 0.49 -18.12
CA PHE A 124 -7.52 0.43 -19.21
C PHE A 124 -6.97 -0.99 -19.29
N GLU A 125 -7.57 -1.78 -20.17
CA GLU A 125 -7.13 -3.17 -20.40
C GLU A 125 -5.90 -3.21 -21.30
N ASN A 126 -4.98 -4.14 -21.01
CA ASN A 126 -3.74 -4.37 -21.75
C ASN A 126 -2.92 -3.07 -21.97
N PRO A 127 -2.53 -2.39 -20.87
CA PRO A 127 -1.74 -1.15 -20.99
C PRO A 127 -0.40 -1.45 -21.66
N GLU A 128 0.06 -0.58 -22.57
CA GLU A 128 1.38 -0.71 -23.19
C GLU A 128 2.50 -0.36 -22.20
N ASP A 129 2.26 0.63 -21.35
CA ASP A 129 3.19 1.06 -20.29
C ASP A 129 2.42 1.46 -19.03
N VAL A 130 2.59 0.67 -17.96
CA VAL A 130 1.97 0.92 -16.65
C VAL A 130 2.42 2.26 -16.06
N ASN A 131 3.63 2.72 -16.39
CA ASN A 131 4.12 4.00 -15.88
C ASN A 131 3.30 5.21 -16.36
N GLU A 132 2.50 5.10 -17.40
CA GLU A 132 1.57 6.17 -17.84
C GLU A 132 0.48 6.45 -16.79
N TYR A 133 0.11 5.43 -16.00
CA TYR A 133 -0.97 5.47 -15.01
C TYR A 133 -0.49 5.63 -13.57
N MET A 134 0.83 5.77 -13.38
CA MET A 134 1.46 5.83 -12.07
C MET A 134 2.41 7.03 -11.97
N VAL A 135 2.85 7.30 -10.76
CA VAL A 135 3.96 8.22 -10.48
C VAL A 135 5.09 7.41 -9.83
N PRO A 136 5.99 6.80 -10.62
CA PRO A 136 7.20 6.22 -10.07
C PRO A 136 8.06 7.31 -9.44
N ILE A 137 8.71 6.99 -8.32
CA ILE A 137 9.46 7.96 -7.50
C ILE A 137 10.90 7.47 -7.34
N ARG A 138 11.86 8.38 -7.42
CA ARG A 138 13.23 8.14 -6.97
C ARG A 138 13.42 8.72 -5.57
N HIS A 139 13.85 7.87 -4.65
CA HIS A 139 13.96 8.21 -3.24
C HIS A 139 15.36 8.65 -2.84
N THR A 140 16.40 8.16 -3.49
CA THR A 140 17.81 8.50 -3.23
C THR A 140 18.62 8.56 -4.52
N THR A 141 19.78 9.24 -4.47
CA THR A 141 20.73 9.28 -5.60
C THR A 141 21.40 7.94 -5.88
N TYR A 142 21.29 6.97 -4.96
CA TYR A 142 21.81 5.61 -5.12
C TYR A 142 20.81 4.65 -5.76
N GLU A 143 19.56 5.06 -5.92
CA GLU A 143 18.53 4.30 -6.59
C GLU A 143 18.68 4.47 -8.11
N PRO A 144 18.97 3.40 -8.88
CA PRO A 144 19.30 3.53 -10.31
C PRO A 144 18.07 3.85 -11.16
N GLU A 145 16.88 3.49 -10.69
CA GLU A 145 15.64 3.60 -11.44
C GLU A 145 14.53 4.20 -10.56
N LEU A 146 13.48 4.71 -11.19
CA LEU A 146 12.25 5.12 -10.52
C LEU A 146 11.48 3.85 -10.10
N THR A 147 10.96 3.84 -8.89
CA THR A 147 10.25 2.69 -8.33
C THR A 147 8.81 3.01 -7.93
N VAL A 148 8.01 1.96 -7.82
CA VAL A 148 6.64 2.01 -7.31
C VAL A 148 6.61 1.23 -6.01
N GLY A 149 6.80 1.93 -4.88
CA GLY A 149 6.97 1.33 -3.56
C GLY A 149 5.70 1.27 -2.71
N SER A 150 4.70 2.10 -2.98
CA SER A 150 3.51 2.26 -2.14
C SER A 150 2.33 1.36 -2.51
N GLY A 151 2.53 0.41 -3.42
CA GLY A 151 1.49 -0.54 -3.80
C GLY A 151 1.20 -1.54 -2.68
N ILE A 152 -0.08 -1.69 -2.37
CA ILE A 152 -0.57 -2.65 -1.39
C ILE A 152 -1.27 -3.78 -2.11
N ARG A 153 -0.73 -5.00 -2.00
CA ARG A 153 -1.40 -6.20 -2.51
C ARG A 153 -2.68 -6.45 -1.72
N CYS A 154 -3.70 -6.91 -2.42
CA CYS A 154 -4.93 -7.40 -1.83
C CYS A 154 -5.08 -8.88 -2.20
N VAL A 155 -4.94 -9.77 -1.22
CA VAL A 155 -5.12 -11.22 -1.39
C VAL A 155 -6.23 -11.68 -0.46
N THR A 156 -7.18 -12.46 -0.97
CA THR A 156 -8.37 -12.86 -0.20
C THR A 156 -8.71 -14.33 -0.42
N GLY A 157 -9.49 -14.89 0.51
CA GLY A 157 -10.24 -16.12 0.37
C GLY A 157 -9.40 -17.35 0.06
N GLU A 158 -9.66 -17.97 -1.08
CA GLU A 158 -9.04 -19.24 -1.47
C GLU A 158 -7.51 -19.14 -1.68
N HIS A 159 -7.03 -17.95 -2.01
CA HIS A 159 -5.60 -17.71 -2.20
C HIS A 159 -4.85 -17.61 -0.86
N PHE A 160 -5.54 -17.41 0.27
CA PHE A 160 -4.94 -17.22 1.59
C PHE A 160 -5.68 -18.00 2.70
N ASP A 161 -5.89 -19.28 2.52
CA ASP A 161 -6.46 -20.21 3.51
C ASP A 161 -7.72 -19.68 4.25
N GLY A 162 -8.54 -18.90 3.55
CA GLY A 162 -9.79 -18.33 4.07
C GLY A 162 -9.66 -17.01 4.80
N GLY A 163 -8.43 -16.48 4.96
CA GLY A 163 -8.16 -15.15 5.50
C GLY A 163 -8.02 -14.08 4.41
N SER A 164 -7.32 -13.01 4.76
CA SER A 164 -6.92 -11.96 3.82
C SER A 164 -5.55 -11.42 4.17
N ASP A 165 -4.81 -10.94 3.16
CA ASP A 165 -3.46 -10.40 3.33
C ASP A 165 -3.34 -9.05 2.63
N LEU A 166 -2.82 -8.08 3.36
CA LEU A 166 -2.41 -6.76 2.89
C LEU A 166 -0.91 -6.62 3.08
N GLY A 167 -0.20 -6.08 2.10
CA GLY A 167 1.23 -5.82 2.29
C GLY A 167 1.85 -5.08 1.14
N TYR A 168 2.93 -4.40 1.44
CA TYR A 168 3.70 -3.67 0.44
C TYR A 168 4.59 -4.59 -0.37
N ASN A 169 4.67 -4.31 -1.67
CA ASN A 169 5.64 -4.92 -2.56
C ASN A 169 6.29 -3.84 -3.41
N ARG A 170 7.61 -3.75 -3.37
CA ARG A 170 8.34 -2.88 -4.28
C ARG A 170 8.29 -3.45 -5.69
N MET A 171 8.08 -2.59 -6.65
CA MET A 171 7.98 -2.93 -8.08
C MET A 171 8.73 -1.88 -8.90
N ASN A 172 9.21 -2.29 -10.08
CA ASN A 172 9.56 -1.39 -11.15
C ASN A 172 9.08 -1.96 -12.49
N PHE A 173 8.57 -1.09 -13.35
CA PHE A 173 8.02 -1.48 -14.64
C PHE A 173 9.02 -1.09 -15.75
N ARG A 174 10.07 -1.89 -15.91
CA ARG A 174 11.11 -1.69 -16.93
C ARG A 174 10.69 -2.17 -18.32
N TRP A 175 9.63 -2.97 -18.41
CA TRP A 175 9.20 -3.63 -19.65
C TRP A 175 7.72 -3.33 -19.97
N GLY A 176 7.30 -2.08 -19.83
CA GLY A 176 5.96 -1.63 -20.17
C GLY A 176 4.90 -2.15 -19.19
N ASP A 177 4.17 -3.21 -19.58
CA ASP A 177 3.16 -3.89 -18.77
C ASP A 177 3.74 -4.92 -17.80
N VAL A 178 5.05 -5.18 -17.84
CA VAL A 178 5.73 -6.16 -16.99
C VAL A 178 6.71 -5.46 -16.04
N GLY A 179 6.54 -5.73 -14.75
CA GLY A 179 7.45 -5.27 -13.70
C GLY A 179 8.04 -6.41 -12.90
N THR A 180 9.01 -6.10 -12.06
CA THR A 180 9.48 -7.01 -11.00
C THR A 180 8.54 -6.91 -9.79
N PHE A 181 8.41 -8.00 -9.06
CA PHE A 181 7.59 -8.11 -7.87
C PHE A 181 8.40 -8.76 -6.75
N GLN A 182 8.97 -7.93 -5.87
CA GLN A 182 9.81 -8.46 -4.79
C GLN A 182 8.97 -9.15 -3.72
N ILE A 183 9.39 -10.36 -3.37
CA ILE A 183 8.74 -11.17 -2.34
C ILE A 183 9.80 -11.62 -1.33
N SER A 184 9.62 -11.25 -0.08
CA SER A 184 10.49 -11.66 1.01
C SER A 184 10.22 -13.12 1.38
N PRO A 185 11.27 -14.00 1.43
CA PRO A 185 11.10 -15.37 1.88
C PRO A 185 10.47 -15.44 3.27
N GLY A 186 9.49 -16.33 3.43
CA GLY A 186 8.77 -16.52 4.70
C GLY A 186 7.60 -15.57 4.94
N SER A 187 7.36 -14.56 4.08
CA SER A 187 6.17 -13.71 4.16
C SER A 187 4.89 -14.46 3.77
N HIS A 188 3.71 -13.88 4.08
CA HIS A 188 2.44 -14.43 3.62
C HIS A 188 2.41 -14.59 2.09
N MET A 189 2.84 -13.57 1.35
CA MET A 189 2.91 -13.64 -0.11
C MET A 189 3.86 -14.74 -0.61
N TRP A 190 4.96 -15.02 0.12
CA TRP A 190 5.82 -16.16 -0.18
C TRP A 190 5.08 -17.48 -0.10
N GLN A 191 4.19 -17.65 0.87
CA GLN A 191 3.40 -18.87 1.04
C GLN A 191 2.41 -19.02 -0.11
N VAL A 192 1.71 -17.95 -0.48
CA VAL A 192 0.79 -17.93 -1.63
C VAL A 192 1.54 -18.30 -2.90
N VAL A 193 2.62 -17.59 -3.23
CA VAL A 193 3.42 -17.84 -4.44
C VAL A 193 4.02 -19.25 -4.46
N SER A 194 4.43 -19.78 -3.29
CA SER A 194 4.99 -21.13 -3.20
C SER A 194 3.95 -22.22 -3.53
N LYS A 195 2.68 -21.98 -3.21
CA LYS A 195 1.58 -22.88 -3.60
C LYS A 195 1.42 -22.89 -5.13
N TYR A 196 1.24 -21.72 -5.73
CA TYR A 196 1.09 -21.59 -7.19
C TYR A 196 2.33 -22.05 -7.97
N TYR A 197 3.53 -21.83 -7.43
CA TYR A 197 4.77 -22.34 -8.01
C TYR A 197 4.76 -23.89 -8.15
N LYS A 198 4.19 -24.61 -7.17
CA LYS A 198 4.08 -26.07 -7.23
C LYS A 198 3.04 -26.52 -8.26
N GLU A 199 2.01 -25.72 -8.45
CA GLU A 199 0.93 -25.99 -9.40
C GLU A 199 1.28 -25.56 -10.83
N ASP A 200 2.42 -24.90 -11.03
CA ASP A 200 2.89 -24.31 -12.29
C ASP A 200 1.95 -23.24 -12.86
N GLU A 201 1.32 -22.48 -11.96
CA GLU A 201 0.36 -21.44 -12.31
C GLU A 201 0.83 -20.06 -11.85
N PRO A 202 0.48 -18.98 -12.57
CA PRO A 202 0.69 -17.62 -12.11
C PRO A 202 -0.36 -17.23 -11.04
N VAL A 203 0.03 -16.39 -10.11
CA VAL A 203 -0.84 -15.91 -9.02
C VAL A 203 -1.66 -14.71 -9.49
N PRO A 204 -3.00 -14.80 -9.57
CA PRO A 204 -3.84 -13.63 -9.82
C PRO A 204 -3.77 -12.70 -8.61
N ILE A 205 -3.56 -11.40 -8.84
CA ILE A 205 -3.38 -10.42 -7.77
C ILE A 205 -3.80 -9.03 -8.21
N THR A 206 -4.19 -8.21 -7.23
CA THR A 206 -4.33 -6.76 -7.41
C THR A 206 -3.34 -6.00 -6.53
N MET A 207 -2.80 -4.90 -7.07
CA MET A 207 -1.98 -3.94 -6.35
C MET A 207 -2.73 -2.62 -6.27
N CYS A 208 -3.10 -2.22 -5.08
CA CYS A 208 -3.94 -1.05 -4.81
C CYS A 208 -3.09 0.12 -4.31
N PHE A 209 -3.35 1.33 -4.82
CA PHE A 209 -2.64 2.56 -4.47
C PHE A 209 -3.61 3.61 -3.97
N GLY A 210 -3.19 4.43 -3.01
CA GLY A 210 -4.05 5.45 -2.43
C GLY A 210 -5.28 4.86 -1.74
N VAL A 211 -5.05 3.85 -0.93
CA VAL A 211 -6.08 3.06 -0.24
C VAL A 211 -6.57 3.75 1.04
N PRO A 212 -7.66 3.27 1.67
CA PRO A 212 -8.09 3.74 2.99
C PRO A 212 -6.95 3.72 4.02
N PRO A 213 -6.80 4.75 4.88
CA PRO A 213 -5.69 4.84 5.83
C PRO A 213 -5.52 3.62 6.75
N ALA A 214 -6.61 2.96 7.14
CA ALA A 214 -6.53 1.74 7.93
C ALA A 214 -5.85 0.59 7.17
N CYS A 215 -6.11 0.45 5.86
CA CYS A 215 -5.43 -0.54 5.01
C CYS A 215 -3.94 -0.23 4.87
N THR A 216 -3.57 1.06 4.78
CA THR A 216 -2.17 1.50 4.75
C THR A 216 -1.42 1.07 6.01
N LEU A 217 -2.02 1.27 7.20
CA LEU A 217 -1.42 0.84 8.46
C LEU A 217 -1.29 -0.69 8.56
N LEU A 218 -2.34 -1.42 8.20
CA LEU A 218 -2.32 -2.88 8.29
C LEU A 218 -1.31 -3.50 7.33
N ALA A 219 -1.16 -2.95 6.13
CA ALA A 219 -0.17 -3.43 5.16
C ALA A 219 1.27 -3.34 5.66
N GLY A 220 1.59 -2.41 6.57
CA GLY A 220 2.90 -2.29 7.21
C GLY A 220 3.19 -3.36 8.25
N ALA A 221 2.16 -3.97 8.85
CA ALA A 221 2.33 -5.03 9.84
C ALA A 221 2.81 -6.37 9.25
N GLY A 222 2.65 -6.56 7.96
CA GLY A 222 2.73 -7.85 7.27
C GLY A 222 4.13 -8.44 7.07
N PHE A 223 5.20 -7.90 7.65
CA PHE A 223 6.53 -8.49 7.53
C PHE A 223 6.74 -9.71 8.45
N ASP A 224 5.90 -9.90 9.45
CA ASP A 224 6.20 -10.86 10.49
C ASP A 224 4.98 -11.77 10.74
N TYR A 225 4.99 -12.96 10.11
CA TYR A 225 3.97 -13.99 10.37
C TYR A 225 3.91 -14.46 11.84
N VAL A 226 4.85 -14.06 12.66
CA VAL A 226 4.80 -14.24 14.12
C VAL A 226 3.78 -13.28 14.72
N ILE A 227 3.59 -12.12 14.10
CA ILE A 227 2.64 -11.09 14.56
C ILE A 227 1.25 -11.32 13.97
N LEU A 228 1.20 -11.64 12.67
CA LEU A 228 -0.03 -11.94 11.94
C LEU A 228 0.02 -13.39 11.45
N PRO A 229 -0.61 -14.34 12.17
CA PRO A 229 -0.59 -15.74 11.75
C PRO A 229 -1.28 -15.92 10.41
N GLN A 230 -0.83 -16.92 9.65
CA GLN A 230 -1.48 -17.32 8.40
C GLN A 230 -2.98 -17.56 8.63
N GLY A 231 -3.82 -17.09 7.70
CA GLY A 231 -5.28 -17.16 7.82
C GLY A 231 -5.90 -16.05 8.66
N CYS A 232 -5.11 -15.08 9.16
CA CYS A 232 -5.65 -13.85 9.74
C CYS A 232 -6.43 -13.07 8.67
N ASP A 233 -7.53 -12.45 9.07
CA ASP A 233 -8.28 -11.53 8.20
C ASP A 233 -7.78 -10.10 8.38
N GLU A 234 -6.68 -9.74 7.70
CA GLU A 234 -6.07 -8.41 7.82
C GLU A 234 -6.99 -7.30 7.30
N ILE A 235 -7.75 -7.57 6.24
CA ILE A 235 -8.76 -6.63 5.73
C ILE A 235 -9.87 -6.43 6.77
N GLY A 236 -10.28 -7.49 7.43
CA GLY A 236 -11.26 -7.40 8.52
C GLY A 236 -10.72 -6.63 9.74
N VAL A 237 -9.43 -6.79 10.05
CA VAL A 237 -8.75 -5.99 11.11
C VAL A 237 -8.70 -4.51 10.70
N ALA A 238 -8.35 -4.20 9.45
CA ALA A 238 -8.40 -2.83 8.93
C ALA A 238 -9.81 -2.23 9.06
N GLY A 239 -10.85 -3.00 8.73
CA GLY A 239 -12.23 -2.60 8.93
C GLY A 239 -12.58 -2.29 10.39
N ALA A 240 -12.09 -3.11 11.33
CA ALA A 240 -12.30 -2.87 12.76
C ALA A 240 -11.55 -1.63 13.26
N VAL A 241 -10.33 -1.37 12.77
CA VAL A 241 -9.55 -0.16 13.03
C VAL A 241 -10.28 1.08 12.49
N GLN A 242 -10.80 0.98 11.28
CA GLN A 242 -11.55 2.06 10.62
C GLN A 242 -12.95 2.27 11.26
N GLY A 243 -13.47 1.27 11.95
CA GLY A 243 -14.83 1.30 12.52
C GLY A 243 -15.95 1.04 11.51
N ALA A 244 -15.60 0.59 10.28
CA ALA A 244 -16.55 0.21 9.23
C ALA A 244 -15.92 -0.87 8.34
N PRO A 245 -16.70 -1.79 7.75
CA PRO A 245 -16.19 -2.79 6.84
C PRO A 245 -15.43 -2.15 5.67
N ILE A 246 -14.29 -2.73 5.31
CA ILE A 246 -13.58 -2.38 4.07
C ILE A 246 -14.42 -2.89 2.89
N ARG A 247 -14.56 -2.04 1.87
CA ARG A 247 -15.27 -2.39 0.64
C ARG A 247 -14.32 -3.05 -0.34
N LEU A 248 -14.71 -4.21 -0.85
CA LEU A 248 -13.99 -4.94 -1.87
C LEU A 248 -14.77 -4.96 -3.17
N VAL A 249 -14.07 -5.03 -4.28
CA VAL A 249 -14.65 -5.18 -5.61
C VAL A 249 -13.91 -6.26 -6.39
N LYS A 250 -14.62 -7.02 -7.20
CA LYS A 250 -14.02 -8.01 -8.10
C LYS A 250 -13.19 -7.30 -9.18
N ALA A 251 -11.97 -7.76 -9.39
CA ALA A 251 -11.13 -7.29 -10.49
C ALA A 251 -11.80 -7.53 -11.86
N ARG A 252 -11.44 -6.77 -12.88
CA ARG A 252 -12.00 -6.86 -14.23
C ARG A 252 -11.42 -8.00 -15.04
N THR A 253 -10.14 -8.26 -14.87
CA THR A 253 -9.36 -9.12 -15.78
C THR A 253 -8.75 -10.34 -15.12
N VAL A 254 -8.73 -10.42 -13.79
CA VAL A 254 -8.14 -11.52 -13.02
C VAL A 254 -9.08 -12.00 -11.93
N ASP A 255 -8.93 -13.24 -11.49
CA ASP A 255 -9.72 -13.79 -10.39
C ASP A 255 -9.15 -13.37 -9.03
N ALA A 256 -9.29 -12.08 -8.74
CA ALA A 256 -8.84 -11.46 -7.48
C ALA A 256 -9.81 -10.36 -7.05
N MET A 257 -9.71 -9.96 -5.79
CA MET A 257 -10.42 -8.80 -5.24
C MET A 257 -9.50 -7.60 -5.16
N ALA A 258 -10.06 -6.39 -5.28
CA ALA A 258 -9.37 -5.13 -5.05
C ALA A 258 -10.02 -4.34 -3.92
N LEU A 259 -9.26 -3.43 -3.30
CA LEU A 259 -9.80 -2.44 -2.37
C LEU A 259 -10.60 -1.40 -3.18
N ALA A 260 -11.93 -1.41 -3.04
CA ALA A 260 -12.82 -0.64 -3.91
C ALA A 260 -12.62 0.89 -3.80
N ASP A 261 -12.11 1.36 -2.66
CA ASP A 261 -11.85 2.78 -2.39
C ASP A 261 -10.44 3.25 -2.75
N ALA A 262 -9.63 2.40 -3.42
CA ALA A 262 -8.32 2.78 -3.90
C ALA A 262 -8.39 3.89 -4.97
N GLU A 263 -7.29 4.61 -5.16
CA GLU A 263 -7.14 5.62 -6.20
C GLU A 263 -6.77 5.01 -7.56
N VAL A 264 -5.86 4.02 -7.54
CA VAL A 264 -5.42 3.25 -8.71
C VAL A 264 -5.27 1.80 -8.31
N VAL A 265 -5.61 0.87 -9.20
CA VAL A 265 -5.39 -0.56 -9.03
C VAL A 265 -4.71 -1.12 -10.28
N LEU A 266 -3.66 -1.89 -10.08
CA LEU A 266 -3.06 -2.72 -11.12
C LEU A 266 -3.59 -4.14 -10.93
N GLU A 267 -4.20 -4.68 -11.96
CA GLU A 267 -4.69 -6.06 -12.01
C GLU A 267 -3.76 -6.91 -12.85
N GLY A 268 -3.44 -8.11 -12.43
CA GLY A 268 -2.54 -8.95 -13.21
C GLY A 268 -2.13 -10.25 -12.51
N TYR A 269 -1.04 -10.82 -12.99
CA TYR A 269 -0.51 -12.09 -12.52
C TYR A 269 0.94 -11.98 -12.10
N VAL A 270 1.27 -12.47 -10.91
CA VAL A 270 2.66 -12.71 -10.51
C VAL A 270 3.08 -14.07 -11.06
N ASN A 271 4.11 -14.09 -11.91
CA ASN A 271 4.67 -15.33 -12.43
C ASN A 271 5.93 -15.73 -11.63
N PRO A 272 5.85 -16.74 -10.74
CA PRO A 272 6.99 -17.11 -9.90
C PRO A 272 8.13 -17.78 -10.68
N ARG A 273 7.87 -18.28 -11.89
CA ARG A 273 8.88 -18.94 -12.74
C ARG A 273 9.56 -17.99 -13.70
N ASP A 274 8.90 -16.91 -14.15
CA ASP A 274 9.55 -15.83 -14.86
C ASP A 274 10.16 -14.87 -13.85
N ARG A 275 11.50 -14.81 -13.81
CA ARG A 275 12.25 -13.97 -12.86
C ARG A 275 13.21 -13.08 -13.62
N ARG A 276 13.14 -11.78 -13.34
CA ARG A 276 13.99 -10.76 -13.97
C ARG A 276 14.75 -9.97 -12.92
N TYR A 277 15.86 -9.39 -13.33
CA TYR A 277 16.65 -8.52 -12.47
C TYR A 277 15.94 -7.19 -12.23
N GLU A 278 15.96 -6.72 -10.97
CA GLU A 278 15.35 -5.46 -10.57
C GLU A 278 16.04 -4.25 -11.21
N THR A 279 17.32 -4.35 -11.58
CA THR A 279 18.07 -3.24 -12.19
C THR A 279 18.82 -3.69 -13.44
N ALA A 280 19.07 -2.73 -14.36
CA ALA A 280 19.85 -2.96 -15.57
C ALA A 280 21.30 -3.36 -15.25
N GLU A 281 21.90 -2.75 -14.22
CA GLU A 281 23.27 -3.08 -13.80
C GLU A 281 23.40 -4.52 -13.30
N SER A 282 22.41 -5.02 -12.54
CA SER A 282 22.39 -6.39 -12.07
C SER A 282 22.17 -7.39 -13.21
N GLU A 283 21.36 -7.02 -14.20
CA GLU A 283 21.08 -7.81 -15.39
C GLU A 283 22.32 -7.92 -16.28
N GLU A 284 23.00 -6.81 -16.57
CA GLU A 284 24.24 -6.77 -17.37
C GLU A 284 25.37 -7.57 -16.72
N ALA A 285 25.49 -7.49 -15.39
CA ALA A 285 26.52 -8.20 -14.65
C ALA A 285 26.14 -9.66 -14.31
N ASP A 286 24.91 -10.10 -14.57
CA ASP A 286 24.33 -11.39 -14.18
C ASP A 286 24.57 -11.73 -12.69
N VAL A 287 24.35 -10.75 -11.79
CA VAL A 287 24.64 -10.89 -10.36
C VAL A 287 23.54 -10.32 -9.46
N GLN A 288 23.20 -11.05 -8.41
CA GLN A 288 22.24 -10.64 -7.37
C GLN A 288 22.97 -10.17 -6.10
N GLY A 289 22.32 -9.25 -5.34
CA GLY A 289 22.79 -8.84 -4.02
C GLY A 289 24.03 -7.95 -4.03
N ARG A 290 24.51 -7.49 -5.20
CA ARG A 290 25.67 -6.63 -5.32
C ARG A 290 25.32 -5.16 -5.46
N PHE A 291 24.50 -4.81 -6.43
CA PHE A 291 24.12 -3.42 -6.72
C PHE A 291 22.99 -2.95 -5.80
N HIS A 292 22.89 -1.66 -5.64
CA HIS A 292 21.79 -1.05 -4.92
C HIS A 292 20.51 -1.02 -5.78
N PHE A 293 19.35 -1.04 -5.14
CA PHE A 293 18.10 -0.86 -5.83
C PHE A 293 17.22 0.17 -5.13
N HIS A 294 16.61 -0.16 -4.01
CA HIS A 294 15.59 0.65 -3.34
C HIS A 294 15.97 0.84 -1.87
N PRO A 295 15.77 2.01 -1.26
CA PRO A 295 16.02 2.18 0.16
C PRO A 295 15.02 1.37 0.99
N GLU A 296 15.51 0.78 2.07
CA GLU A 296 14.68 0.07 3.04
C GLU A 296 14.18 1.05 4.12
N TRP A 297 13.02 0.77 4.68
CA TRP A 297 12.43 1.61 5.73
C TRP A 297 13.31 1.76 6.96
N ALA A 298 14.19 0.81 7.23
CA ALA A 298 15.19 0.87 8.29
C ALA A 298 16.38 1.82 8.01
N GLY A 299 16.42 2.50 6.86
CA GLY A 299 17.38 3.55 6.56
C GLY A 299 18.68 3.10 5.88
N TYR A 300 18.75 1.90 5.33
CA TYR A 300 19.87 1.44 4.50
C TYR A 300 19.42 1.17 3.06
N MET A 301 20.38 1.10 2.14
CA MET A 301 20.09 0.76 0.74
C MET A 301 19.93 -0.75 0.57
N GLY A 302 18.74 -1.16 0.19
CA GLY A 302 18.46 -2.53 -0.24
C GLY A 302 19.22 -2.89 -1.53
N LYS A 303 19.39 -4.18 -1.75
CA LYS A 303 20.10 -4.71 -2.91
C LYS A 303 19.12 -5.17 -3.98
N ALA A 304 19.61 -5.14 -5.23
CA ALA A 304 18.89 -5.67 -6.37
C ALA A 304 19.01 -7.20 -6.45
N TYR A 305 17.88 -7.84 -6.67
CA TYR A 305 17.77 -9.29 -6.83
C TYR A 305 17.09 -9.66 -8.14
N LYS A 306 17.03 -10.94 -8.42
CA LYS A 306 16.21 -11.51 -9.48
C LYS A 306 14.86 -11.88 -8.86
N ALA A 307 13.82 -11.08 -9.15
CA ALA A 307 12.49 -11.19 -8.58
C ALA A 307 11.49 -11.83 -9.58
N PRO A 308 10.41 -12.46 -9.12
CA PRO A 308 9.29 -12.81 -9.98
C PRO A 308 8.79 -11.62 -10.78
N THR A 309 8.19 -11.87 -11.94
CA THR A 309 7.53 -10.81 -12.72
C THR A 309 6.08 -10.63 -12.34
N PHE A 310 5.60 -9.40 -12.47
CA PHE A 310 4.19 -9.05 -12.40
C PHE A 310 3.75 -8.55 -13.77
N HIS A 311 2.84 -9.28 -14.40
CA HIS A 311 2.25 -8.96 -15.69
C HIS A 311 0.91 -8.28 -15.48
N VAL A 312 0.81 -7.01 -15.84
CA VAL A 312 -0.42 -6.21 -15.67
C VAL A 312 -1.34 -6.42 -16.85
N THR A 313 -2.55 -6.85 -16.58
CA THR A 313 -3.60 -7.07 -17.58
C THR A 313 -4.58 -5.91 -17.67
N ALA A 314 -4.74 -5.15 -16.59
CA ALA A 314 -5.49 -3.90 -16.59
C ALA A 314 -4.98 -2.93 -15.53
N VAL A 315 -5.18 -1.64 -15.81
CA VAL A 315 -5.15 -0.57 -14.81
C VAL A 315 -6.56 -0.05 -14.65
N THR A 316 -7.06 -0.04 -13.42
CA THR A 316 -8.33 0.58 -13.10
C THR A 316 -8.09 1.77 -12.15
N THR A 317 -8.89 2.82 -12.27
CA THR A 317 -8.61 4.04 -11.53
C THR A 317 -9.87 4.86 -11.29
N ARG A 318 -9.85 5.72 -10.29
CA ARG A 318 -10.77 6.85 -10.20
C ARG A 318 -10.62 7.71 -11.45
N LYS A 319 -11.63 8.49 -11.82
CA LYS A 319 -11.58 9.39 -12.99
C LYS A 319 -10.30 10.21 -13.01
N ARG A 320 -9.49 10.09 -14.07
CA ARG A 320 -8.23 10.83 -14.22
C ARG A 320 -8.43 12.35 -14.19
N SER A 321 -9.63 12.82 -14.57
CA SER A 321 -10.01 14.23 -14.42
C SER A 321 -10.01 14.73 -12.96
N THR A 322 -10.11 13.81 -11.98
CA THR A 322 -10.04 14.12 -10.55
C THR A 322 -8.64 13.92 -9.98
N LYS A 323 -7.66 13.62 -10.84
CA LYS A 323 -6.24 13.40 -10.53
C LYS A 323 -6.06 12.37 -9.39
N PRO A 324 -6.00 11.07 -9.70
CA PRO A 324 -5.70 10.03 -8.72
C PRO A 324 -4.45 10.33 -7.89
N ILE A 325 -4.47 9.90 -6.63
CA ILE A 325 -3.44 10.22 -5.65
C ILE A 325 -2.53 9.01 -5.45
N ILE A 326 -1.23 9.22 -5.61
CA ILE A 326 -0.20 8.24 -5.28
C ILE A 326 0.44 8.66 -3.95
N PHE A 327 0.44 7.76 -2.99
CA PHE A 327 1.12 7.98 -1.72
C PHE A 327 2.60 7.63 -1.86
N ALA A 328 3.50 8.58 -1.56
CA ALA A 328 4.95 8.37 -1.64
C ALA A 328 5.47 7.76 -0.35
N LEU A 329 5.95 6.53 -0.44
CA LEU A 329 6.58 5.75 0.63
C LEU A 329 7.87 5.10 0.13
N GLY A 330 8.77 4.72 1.05
CA GLY A 330 9.97 3.97 0.73
C GLY A 330 11.26 4.72 1.05
N VAL A 331 11.19 5.71 1.94
CA VAL A 331 12.36 6.38 2.49
C VAL A 331 12.31 6.31 4.00
N HIS A 332 13.43 6.24 4.67
CA HIS A 332 13.48 6.26 6.12
C HIS A 332 12.96 7.60 6.68
N THR A 333 11.66 7.65 6.96
CA THR A 333 10.92 8.79 7.51
C THR A 333 10.01 8.33 8.65
N LEU A 334 9.41 9.27 9.38
CA LEU A 334 8.40 8.95 10.40
C LEU A 334 7.12 8.35 9.77
N ASP A 335 6.81 8.69 8.52
CA ASP A 335 5.73 8.02 7.77
C ASP A 335 5.93 6.50 7.74
N ASP A 336 7.08 6.06 7.23
CA ASP A 336 7.44 4.64 7.13
C ASP A 336 7.53 3.99 8.51
N HIS A 337 8.15 4.69 9.48
CA HIS A 337 8.31 4.21 10.85
C HIS A 337 6.96 3.98 11.53
N ASN A 338 6.06 4.95 11.46
CA ASN A 338 4.75 4.86 12.12
C ASN A 338 3.86 3.81 11.46
N ILE A 339 3.92 3.65 10.13
CA ILE A 339 3.22 2.57 9.42
C ILE A 339 3.74 1.20 9.88
N ASP A 340 5.07 1.05 9.96
CA ASP A 340 5.71 -0.21 10.34
C ASP A 340 5.45 -0.59 11.81
N THR A 341 5.47 0.37 12.73
CA THR A 341 5.45 0.10 14.18
C THR A 341 4.07 0.12 14.81
N THR A 342 3.15 0.97 14.34
CA THR A 342 1.85 1.20 15.00
C THR A 342 1.04 -0.08 15.24
N VAL A 343 0.98 -0.96 14.24
CA VAL A 343 0.23 -2.22 14.33
C VAL A 343 1.04 -3.29 15.07
N ARG A 344 2.36 -3.35 14.84
CA ARG A 344 3.25 -4.33 15.49
C ARG A 344 3.30 -4.16 17.00
N GLU A 345 3.37 -2.94 17.49
CA GLU A 345 3.31 -2.67 18.94
C GLU A 345 2.04 -3.24 19.56
N ALA A 346 0.91 -3.09 18.91
CA ALA A 346 -0.36 -3.60 19.39
C ALA A 346 -0.47 -5.14 19.32
N ALA A 347 0.18 -5.77 18.36
CA ALA A 347 0.16 -7.23 18.20
C ALA A 347 0.99 -7.95 19.29
N ILE A 348 2.00 -7.27 19.86
CA ILE A 348 2.80 -7.78 20.96
C ILE A 348 2.05 -7.67 22.30
N PHE A 349 1.09 -6.76 22.42
CA PHE A 349 0.28 -6.51 23.60
C PHE A 349 -0.83 -7.56 23.79
#